data_52d9d6b6a87ca5e34d1b377944754db1
#
_entry.id   52d9d6b6a87ca5e34d1b377944754db1
#
_cell.length_a   1.000
_cell.length_b   1.000
_cell.length_c   1.000
_cell.angle_alpha   90.00
_cell.angle_beta   90.00
_cell.angle_gamma   90.00
#
_symmetry.space_group_name_H-M   'P 1'
#
loop_
_entity.id
_entity.type
_entity.pdbx_description
1 polymer ?
#
loop_
_entity_poly.entity_id
_entity_poly.type
_entity_poly.pdbx_seq_one_letter_code
_entity_poly.pdbx_strand_id
1 'polypeptide(L)'
;DLMKFYKACAADGIYASQGGPWYPFFQSQGYSTTGGAPKGGELILYHTQDPKDLEFQYIGEWDAFREYCQEMKDLVDAGAWSSDVLNSSDERQTGLLTGRTASMSWNLGTCLTYGKQANEEHPDWNVTMVDPNKNLSKKVNSYINNGVAINANSKNKERAMMVLNEFYTNPDVYDLAMLGIEGKHWEAVGDDQYKVIDESGYGVASNCNWGWNNCTIQREEYLENRTALDDKYESIKDAFNNNIKEDHVYDGFNFDSSNVSTQFAAVEAAIDNYYNPLINGLVDDVDASIDAMNAAMDSAGIQDILDEMNRQAAEYVAEKEEK
;
A
#
# COMPACT_ATOMS: atom_id res chain seq x y z
N ASP A 1 13.80 15.03 -3.61
CA ASP A 1 13.28 15.18 -4.97
C ASP A 1 11.75 15.22 -5.01
N LEU A 2 11.03 14.39 -4.21
CA LEU A 2 9.57 14.40 -4.13
C LEU A 2 9.02 15.76 -3.69
N MET A 3 9.58 16.36 -2.64
CA MET A 3 9.16 17.69 -2.17
C MET A 3 9.43 18.81 -3.17
N LYS A 4 10.50 18.70 -3.98
CA LYS A 4 10.75 19.65 -5.08
C LYS A 4 9.68 19.57 -6.16
N PHE A 5 9.26 18.35 -6.49
CA PHE A 5 8.16 18.12 -7.43
C PHE A 5 6.86 18.73 -6.90
N TYR A 6 6.53 18.51 -5.64
CA TYR A 6 5.31 19.08 -5.02
C TYR A 6 5.32 20.62 -5.02
N LYS A 7 6.45 21.22 -4.67
CA LYS A 7 6.62 22.69 -4.73
C LYS A 7 6.48 23.24 -6.16
N ALA A 8 6.98 22.50 -7.14
CA ALA A 8 6.82 22.90 -8.54
C ALA A 8 5.35 22.83 -9.00
N CYS A 9 4.64 21.76 -8.67
CA CYS A 9 3.21 21.64 -8.96
C CYS A 9 2.41 22.78 -8.34
N ALA A 10 2.64 23.08 -7.05
CA ALA A 10 1.97 24.19 -6.36
C ALA A 10 2.26 25.55 -7.03
N ALA A 11 3.50 25.78 -7.43
CA ALA A 11 3.88 27.02 -8.14
C ALA A 11 3.18 27.16 -9.51
N ASP A 12 2.88 26.05 -10.18
CA ASP A 12 2.16 26.02 -11.45
C ASP A 12 0.63 25.98 -11.26
N GLY A 13 0.12 25.98 -10.00
CA GLY A 13 -1.31 25.96 -9.69
C GLY A 13 -1.96 24.60 -9.92
N ILE A 14 -1.19 23.52 -9.91
CA ILE A 14 -1.65 22.14 -10.08
C ILE A 14 -1.51 21.41 -8.75
N TYR A 15 -2.52 20.66 -8.33
CA TYR A 15 -2.38 19.79 -7.17
C TYR A 15 -1.36 18.70 -7.46
N ALA A 16 -0.37 18.54 -6.56
CA ALA A 16 0.67 17.53 -6.72
C ALA A 16 0.10 16.12 -6.51
N SER A 17 -0.77 15.96 -5.52
CA SER A 17 -1.43 14.69 -5.15
C SER A 17 -2.73 14.97 -4.41
N GLN A 18 -3.40 13.91 -3.97
CA GLN A 18 -4.62 13.99 -3.14
C GLN A 18 -4.35 14.23 -1.65
N GLY A 19 -3.11 14.49 -1.23
CA GLY A 19 -2.75 14.72 0.16
C GLY A 19 -1.26 14.51 0.40
N GLY A 20 -0.85 14.62 1.66
CA GLY A 20 0.55 14.49 2.06
C GLY A 20 1.11 13.08 1.82
N PRO A 21 2.36 12.96 1.37
CA PRO A 21 2.99 11.69 1.00
C PRO A 21 3.64 10.97 2.20
N TRP A 22 2.94 10.86 3.35
CA TRP A 22 3.52 10.27 4.56
C TRP A 22 4.00 8.84 4.35
N TYR A 23 3.20 7.99 3.75
CA TYR A 23 3.55 6.60 3.50
C TYR A 23 4.84 6.44 2.64
N PRO A 24 4.96 7.04 1.45
CA PRO A 24 6.22 7.01 0.73
C PRO A 24 7.37 7.73 1.46
N PHE A 25 7.07 8.73 2.29
CA PHE A 25 8.10 9.46 3.04
C PHE A 25 8.79 8.55 4.05
N PHE A 26 8.07 7.96 5.01
CA PHE A 26 8.71 7.12 6.03
C PHE A 26 9.37 5.86 5.43
N GLN A 27 8.79 5.29 4.39
CA GLN A 27 9.42 4.19 3.66
C GLN A 27 10.76 4.62 3.05
N SER A 28 10.84 5.84 2.50
CA SER A 28 12.11 6.37 1.95
C SER A 28 13.18 6.59 3.02
N GLN A 29 12.79 6.69 4.29
CA GLN A 29 13.69 6.77 5.44
C GLN A 29 14.06 5.37 6.01
N GLY A 30 13.56 4.29 5.41
CA GLY A 30 13.84 2.92 5.84
C GLY A 30 12.93 2.41 6.96
N TYR A 31 11.77 2.99 7.14
CA TYR A 31 10.78 2.54 8.11
C TYR A 31 9.65 1.74 7.47
N SER A 32 9.01 0.90 8.25
CA SER A 32 7.84 0.14 7.87
C SER A 32 6.92 -0.08 9.07
N THR A 33 5.73 -0.58 8.79
CA THR A 33 4.74 -0.97 9.79
C THR A 33 4.42 -2.47 9.69
N THR A 34 3.58 -2.98 10.59
CA THR A 34 3.10 -4.37 10.55
C THR A 34 1.59 -4.44 10.33
N GLY A 35 1.11 -5.59 9.85
CA GLY A 35 -0.32 -5.89 9.82
C GLY A 35 -0.91 -5.88 11.23
N GLY A 36 -2.20 -5.54 11.35
CA GLY A 36 -2.91 -5.48 12.63
C GLY A 36 -2.66 -4.21 13.46
N ALA A 37 -1.74 -3.32 13.06
CA ALA A 37 -1.54 -2.03 13.72
C ALA A 37 -2.72 -1.06 13.51
N PRO A 38 -2.92 -0.03 14.39
CA PRO A 38 -4.05 0.90 14.27
C PRO A 38 -4.08 1.61 12.92
N LYS A 39 -5.25 1.62 12.26
CA LYS A 39 -5.51 2.29 10.96
C LYS A 39 -4.36 2.27 9.95
N GLY A 40 -3.86 1.07 9.65
CA GLY A 40 -2.80 0.88 8.65
C GLY A 40 -1.38 1.02 9.18
N GLY A 41 -1.20 1.31 10.45
CA GLY A 41 0.09 1.22 11.15
C GLY A 41 1.06 2.37 10.96
N GLU A 42 0.66 3.43 10.28
CA GLU A 42 1.55 4.55 9.94
C GLU A 42 1.96 5.42 11.16
N LEU A 43 1.36 5.17 12.32
CA LEU A 43 1.64 5.84 13.60
C LEU A 43 2.69 5.11 14.44
N ILE A 44 2.87 3.81 14.22
CA ILE A 44 3.85 2.96 14.91
C ILE A 44 4.72 2.28 13.86
N LEU A 45 6.00 2.59 13.86
CA LEU A 45 6.95 2.17 12.83
C LEU A 45 8.15 1.45 13.45
N TYR A 46 8.80 0.62 12.66
CA TYR A 46 10.09 0.00 12.98
C TYR A 46 11.08 0.21 11.83
N HIS A 47 12.39 0.18 12.13
CA HIS A 47 13.43 0.39 11.16
C HIS A 47 13.73 -0.88 10.37
N THR A 48 13.61 -0.85 9.03
CA THR A 48 13.79 -2.03 8.17
C THR A 48 15.23 -2.26 7.73
N GLN A 49 16.07 -1.24 7.81
CA GLN A 49 17.44 -1.26 7.28
C GLN A 49 18.47 -1.60 8.35
N ASP A 50 18.14 -1.49 9.64
CA ASP A 50 19.02 -1.88 10.75
C ASP A 50 18.47 -3.15 11.44
N PRO A 51 19.16 -4.30 11.29
CA PRO A 51 18.71 -5.54 11.93
C PRO A 51 18.89 -5.53 13.47
N LYS A 52 19.48 -4.48 14.05
CA LYS A 52 19.65 -4.31 15.49
C LYS A 52 18.58 -3.41 16.10
N ASP A 53 17.91 -2.60 15.29
CA ASP A 53 16.84 -1.71 15.69
C ASP A 53 15.51 -2.34 15.28
N LEU A 54 15.04 -3.28 16.10
CA LEU A 54 13.83 -4.06 15.87
C LEU A 54 12.63 -3.56 16.68
N GLU A 55 12.81 -2.48 17.43
CA GLU A 55 11.78 -1.95 18.30
C GLU A 55 10.73 -1.16 17.49
N PHE A 56 9.47 -1.44 17.73
CA PHE A 56 8.39 -0.59 17.24
C PHE A 56 8.36 0.70 18.05
N GLN A 57 8.25 1.83 17.35
CA GLN A 57 8.34 3.17 17.91
C GLN A 57 7.12 3.99 17.53
N TYR A 58 6.61 4.77 18.47
CA TYR A 58 5.60 5.77 18.22
C TYR A 58 6.24 7.03 17.60
N ILE A 59 5.69 7.51 16.49
CA ILE A 59 6.31 8.61 15.72
C ILE A 59 6.07 10.01 16.30
N GLY A 60 5.11 10.17 17.22
CA GLY A 60 4.68 11.49 17.71
C GLY A 60 5.78 12.29 18.41
N GLU A 61 6.84 11.64 18.86
CA GLU A 61 8.01 12.26 19.50
C GLU A 61 9.19 12.48 18.53
N TRP A 62 9.06 12.10 17.26
CA TRP A 62 10.17 12.20 16.31
C TRP A 62 10.34 13.61 15.75
N ASP A 63 11.56 14.14 15.78
CA ASP A 63 11.90 15.38 15.10
C ASP A 63 11.60 15.30 13.60
N ALA A 64 11.88 14.16 12.96
CA ALA A 64 11.60 13.93 11.55
C ALA A 64 10.10 13.99 11.22
N PHE A 65 9.23 13.56 12.13
CA PHE A 65 7.78 13.70 11.97
C PHE A 65 7.34 15.17 12.08
N ARG A 66 7.90 15.90 13.02
CA ARG A 66 7.67 17.33 13.20
C ARG A 66 8.09 18.13 11.96
N GLU A 67 9.30 17.87 11.46
CA GLU A 67 9.80 18.50 10.24
C GLU A 67 8.92 18.16 9.03
N TYR A 68 8.50 16.91 8.90
CA TYR A 68 7.55 16.49 7.86
C TYR A 68 6.23 17.27 7.96
N CYS A 69 5.59 17.35 9.14
CA CYS A 69 4.33 18.06 9.32
C CYS A 69 4.46 19.55 8.97
N GLN A 70 5.58 20.20 9.32
CA GLN A 70 5.83 21.58 8.94
C GLN A 70 5.96 21.73 7.42
N GLU A 71 6.67 20.82 6.75
CA GLU A 71 6.79 20.84 5.30
C GLU A 71 5.42 20.61 4.62
N MET A 72 4.56 19.75 5.18
CA MET A 72 3.20 19.53 4.66
C MET A 72 2.34 20.78 4.82
N LYS A 73 2.45 21.48 5.96
CA LYS A 73 1.76 22.75 6.14
C LYS A 73 2.20 23.78 5.11
N ASP A 74 3.48 23.96 4.91
CA ASP A 74 4.03 24.88 3.93
C ASP A 74 3.56 24.53 2.50
N LEU A 75 3.43 23.24 2.18
CA LEU A 75 2.98 22.75 0.87
C LEU A 75 1.48 22.98 0.66
N VAL A 76 0.63 22.69 1.65
CA VAL A 76 -0.82 22.92 1.51
C VAL A 76 -1.14 24.41 1.48
N ASP A 77 -0.44 25.24 2.24
CA ASP A 77 -0.57 26.70 2.19
C ASP A 77 -0.14 27.26 0.82
N ALA A 78 0.80 26.58 0.14
CA ALA A 78 1.21 26.89 -1.24
C ALA A 78 0.26 26.31 -2.30
N GLY A 79 -0.74 25.49 -1.93
CA GLY A 79 -1.71 24.91 -2.86
C GLY A 79 -1.31 23.57 -3.46
N ALA A 80 -0.43 22.80 -2.82
CA ALA A 80 0.00 21.49 -3.32
C ALA A 80 -1.13 20.43 -3.35
N TRP A 81 -2.16 20.59 -2.52
CA TRP A 81 -3.41 19.81 -2.56
C TRP A 81 -4.57 20.61 -1.94
N SER A 82 -5.78 20.08 -2.06
CA SER A 82 -6.98 20.73 -1.52
C SER A 82 -6.97 20.72 0.01
N SER A 83 -7.35 21.83 0.63
CA SER A 83 -7.61 21.90 2.08
C SER A 83 -8.79 21.01 2.53
N ASP A 84 -9.63 20.57 1.59
CA ASP A 84 -10.78 19.68 1.86
C ASP A 84 -10.45 18.18 1.63
N VAL A 85 -9.17 17.82 1.55
CA VAL A 85 -8.72 16.46 1.21
C VAL A 85 -9.25 15.39 2.16
N LEU A 86 -9.44 15.69 3.44
CA LEU A 86 -9.96 14.74 4.44
C LEU A 86 -11.46 14.45 4.27
N ASN A 87 -12.21 15.32 3.62
CA ASN A 87 -13.64 15.15 3.36
C ASN A 87 -13.92 14.70 1.91
N SER A 88 -12.90 14.68 1.07
CA SER A 88 -13.04 14.29 -0.32
C SER A 88 -13.33 12.81 -0.45
N SER A 89 -14.42 12.47 -1.15
CA SER A 89 -14.74 11.10 -1.57
C SER A 89 -14.07 10.72 -2.89
N ASP A 90 -13.30 11.63 -3.48
CA ASP A 90 -12.65 11.39 -4.76
C ASP A 90 -11.54 10.36 -4.63
N GLU A 91 -11.58 9.37 -5.48
CA GLU A 91 -10.53 8.39 -5.57
C GLU A 91 -9.28 8.99 -6.24
N ARG A 92 -8.09 8.57 -5.78
CA ARG A 92 -6.80 9.08 -6.24
C ARG A 92 -6.60 8.94 -7.76
N GLN A 93 -7.11 7.87 -8.36
CA GLN A 93 -7.08 7.66 -9.80
C GLN A 93 -7.90 8.69 -10.57
N THR A 94 -9.07 9.08 -10.04
CA THR A 94 -9.90 10.12 -10.64
C THR A 94 -9.14 11.46 -10.71
N GLY A 95 -8.39 11.80 -9.65
CA GLY A 95 -7.54 12.99 -9.65
C GLY A 95 -6.52 12.97 -10.79
N LEU A 96 -5.81 11.85 -10.99
CA LEU A 96 -4.83 11.70 -12.08
C LEU A 96 -5.50 11.76 -13.46
N LEU A 97 -6.54 10.94 -13.69
CA LEU A 97 -7.20 10.83 -15.01
C LEU A 97 -7.88 12.12 -15.45
N THR A 98 -8.35 12.94 -14.52
CA THR A 98 -8.95 14.26 -14.85
C THR A 98 -7.94 15.40 -14.92
N GLY A 99 -6.64 15.13 -14.67
CA GLY A 99 -5.61 16.16 -14.61
C GLY A 99 -5.72 17.11 -13.41
N ARG A 100 -6.56 16.79 -12.42
CA ARG A 100 -6.67 17.57 -11.19
C ARG A 100 -5.46 17.41 -10.30
N THR A 101 -4.85 16.22 -10.29
CA THR A 101 -3.58 15.95 -9.60
C THR A 101 -2.50 15.51 -10.55
N ALA A 102 -1.27 15.97 -10.33
CA ALA A 102 -0.10 15.62 -11.14
C ALA A 102 0.46 14.24 -10.83
N SER A 103 0.08 13.63 -9.70
CA SER A 103 0.54 12.29 -9.33
C SER A 103 -0.49 11.52 -8.51
N MET A 104 -0.31 10.20 -8.49
CA MET A 104 -0.95 9.30 -7.54
C MET A 104 0.06 8.29 -6.99
N SER A 105 -0.20 7.78 -5.79
CA SER A 105 0.60 6.73 -5.16
C SER A 105 -0.28 5.52 -4.84
N TRP A 106 0.12 4.33 -5.31
CA TRP A 106 -0.54 3.06 -5.01
C TRP A 106 0.39 1.89 -5.31
N ASN A 107 -0.15 0.65 -5.28
CA ASN A 107 0.62 -0.51 -5.70
C ASN A 107 1.04 -0.41 -7.18
N LEU A 108 2.13 -1.10 -7.52
CA LEU A 108 2.80 -0.97 -8.81
C LEU A 108 1.88 -1.28 -10.00
N GLY A 109 1.08 -2.36 -9.91
CA GLY A 109 0.14 -2.74 -10.98
C GLY A 109 -0.96 -1.70 -11.20
N THR A 110 -1.55 -1.17 -10.13
CA THR A 110 -2.56 -0.11 -10.22
C THR A 110 -1.98 1.18 -10.82
N CYS A 111 -0.75 1.55 -10.45
CA CYS A 111 -0.06 2.69 -11.07
C CYS A 111 0.19 2.48 -12.56
N LEU A 112 0.52 1.26 -13.00
CA LEU A 112 0.64 0.95 -14.42
C LEU A 112 -0.70 1.14 -15.14
N THR A 113 -1.78 0.53 -14.62
CA THR A 113 -3.12 0.58 -15.24
C THR A 113 -3.58 2.02 -15.47
N TYR A 114 -3.58 2.84 -14.43
CA TYR A 114 -4.04 4.23 -14.54
C TYR A 114 -3.05 5.15 -15.26
N GLY A 115 -1.74 4.85 -15.20
CA GLY A 115 -0.74 5.56 -15.98
C GLY A 115 -0.89 5.30 -17.48
N LYS A 116 -1.19 4.07 -17.90
CA LYS A 116 -1.51 3.73 -19.31
C LYS A 116 -2.79 4.43 -19.75
N GLN A 117 -3.86 4.35 -18.98
CA GLN A 117 -5.11 5.04 -19.29
C GLN A 117 -4.92 6.55 -19.43
N ALA A 118 -4.19 7.19 -18.51
CA ALA A 118 -3.90 8.62 -18.60
C ALA A 118 -3.12 8.97 -19.86
N ASN A 119 -2.14 8.16 -20.26
CA ASN A 119 -1.38 8.38 -21.49
C ASN A 119 -2.19 8.12 -22.79
N GLU A 120 -3.16 7.21 -22.74
CA GLU A 120 -4.08 6.97 -23.86
C GLU A 120 -5.06 8.12 -24.04
N GLU A 121 -5.64 8.61 -22.95
CA GLU A 121 -6.59 9.75 -22.99
C GLU A 121 -5.90 11.08 -23.23
N HIS A 122 -4.67 11.24 -22.73
CA HIS A 122 -3.87 12.46 -22.77
C HIS A 122 -2.41 12.17 -23.14
N PRO A 123 -2.10 11.88 -24.42
CA PRO A 123 -0.76 11.48 -24.85
C PRO A 123 0.35 12.53 -24.59
N ASP A 124 -0.01 13.79 -24.45
CA ASP A 124 0.88 14.91 -24.16
C ASP A 124 1.32 14.97 -22.67
N TRP A 125 0.64 14.27 -21.77
CA TRP A 125 1.02 14.28 -20.36
C TRP A 125 2.27 13.48 -20.05
N ASN A 126 2.59 12.46 -20.85
CA ASN A 126 3.76 11.59 -20.67
C ASN A 126 3.88 11.05 -19.23
N VAL A 127 2.78 10.53 -18.69
CA VAL A 127 2.75 9.97 -17.34
C VAL A 127 3.77 8.84 -17.24
N THR A 128 4.58 8.86 -16.19
CA THR A 128 5.61 7.84 -15.92
C THR A 128 5.55 7.36 -14.48
N MET A 129 6.27 6.28 -14.19
CA MET A 129 6.34 5.67 -12.86
C MET A 129 7.69 5.97 -12.20
N VAL A 130 7.67 6.12 -10.88
CA VAL A 130 8.87 6.36 -10.07
C VAL A 130 8.82 5.47 -8.83
N ASP A 131 9.93 4.81 -8.51
CA ASP A 131 10.15 4.19 -7.20
C ASP A 131 10.86 5.20 -6.28
N PRO A 132 10.19 5.76 -5.26
CA PRO A 132 10.78 6.76 -4.37
C PRO A 132 11.85 6.18 -3.45
N ASN A 133 11.87 4.88 -3.24
CA ASN A 133 12.77 4.16 -2.33
C ASN A 133 13.61 3.07 -3.04
N LYS A 134 13.98 3.32 -4.28
CA LYS A 134 14.72 2.39 -5.15
C LYS A 134 16.04 1.87 -4.59
N ASN A 135 16.66 2.63 -3.68
CA ASN A 135 17.97 2.30 -3.10
C ASN A 135 17.85 1.52 -1.77
N LEU A 136 16.65 1.28 -1.28
CA LEU A 136 16.42 0.56 -0.03
C LEU A 136 16.09 -0.90 -0.30
N SER A 137 16.53 -1.77 0.61
CA SER A 137 16.09 -3.17 0.59
C SER A 137 14.58 -3.26 0.81
N LYS A 138 13.97 -4.21 0.11
CA LYS A 138 12.53 -4.47 0.20
C LYS A 138 12.29 -5.66 1.12
N LYS A 139 11.18 -5.67 1.83
CA LYS A 139 10.70 -6.85 2.55
C LYS A 139 9.56 -7.51 1.78
N VAL A 140 9.41 -8.80 1.96
CA VAL A 140 8.23 -9.53 1.46
C VAL A 140 7.07 -9.34 2.45
N ASN A 141 5.89 -8.99 1.94
CA ASN A 141 4.70 -8.95 2.77
C ASN A 141 4.29 -10.35 3.23
N SER A 142 3.57 -10.42 4.35
CA SER A 142 3.03 -11.69 4.84
C SER A 142 2.13 -12.36 3.79
N TYR A 143 2.28 -13.68 3.61
CA TYR A 143 1.44 -14.49 2.72
C TYR A 143 -0.03 -14.54 3.13
N ILE A 144 -0.33 -14.18 4.38
CA ILE A 144 -1.70 -14.10 4.91
C ILE A 144 -2.29 -12.68 4.86
N ASN A 145 -1.64 -11.76 4.16
CA ASN A 145 -2.10 -10.37 4.03
C ASN A 145 -3.48 -10.29 3.35
N ASN A 146 -3.74 -11.20 2.40
CA ASN A 146 -5.05 -11.41 1.80
C ASN A 146 -5.41 -12.89 1.91
N GLY A 147 -6.69 -13.19 2.13
CA GLY A 147 -7.11 -14.56 2.28
C GLY A 147 -8.59 -14.78 2.03
N VAL A 148 -8.97 -16.04 1.87
CA VAL A 148 -10.36 -16.49 1.82
C VAL A 148 -10.68 -17.23 3.10
N ALA A 149 -11.75 -16.85 3.78
CA ALA A 149 -12.23 -17.50 4.99
C ALA A 149 -13.47 -18.34 4.69
N ILE A 150 -13.52 -19.54 5.24
CA ILE A 150 -14.73 -20.38 5.22
C ILE A 150 -15.48 -20.15 6.53
N ASN A 151 -16.77 -19.74 6.41
CA ASN A 151 -17.60 -19.51 7.58
C ASN A 151 -17.65 -20.74 8.50
N ALA A 152 -17.32 -20.54 9.77
CA ALA A 152 -17.29 -21.60 10.79
C ALA A 152 -18.66 -22.32 10.96
N ASN A 153 -19.78 -21.67 10.64
CA ASN A 153 -21.11 -22.25 10.72
C ASN A 153 -21.59 -22.88 9.40
N SER A 154 -20.77 -22.87 8.34
CA SER A 154 -21.12 -23.52 7.07
C SER A 154 -21.33 -25.02 7.27
N LYS A 155 -22.40 -25.56 6.67
CA LYS A 155 -22.66 -27.01 6.64
C LYS A 155 -21.86 -27.74 5.54
N ASN A 156 -21.16 -27.00 4.68
CA ASN A 156 -20.46 -27.53 3.52
C ASN A 156 -18.98 -27.11 3.49
N LYS A 157 -18.31 -27.05 4.66
CA LYS A 157 -16.91 -26.57 4.78
C LYS A 157 -15.95 -27.37 3.90
N GLU A 158 -16.06 -28.70 3.92
CA GLU A 158 -15.22 -29.60 3.14
C GLU A 158 -15.38 -29.34 1.64
N ARG A 159 -16.64 -29.17 1.18
CA ARG A 159 -16.88 -28.85 -0.23
C ARG A 159 -16.36 -27.46 -0.62
N ALA A 160 -16.51 -26.48 0.27
CA ALA A 160 -15.92 -25.14 0.04
C ALA A 160 -14.39 -25.21 -0.08
N MET A 161 -13.74 -25.99 0.78
CA MET A 161 -12.29 -26.22 0.69
C MET A 161 -11.91 -26.94 -0.61
N MET A 162 -12.68 -27.92 -1.07
CA MET A 162 -12.43 -28.59 -2.35
C MET A 162 -12.51 -27.59 -3.52
N VAL A 163 -13.48 -26.69 -3.53
CA VAL A 163 -13.60 -25.64 -4.55
C VAL A 163 -12.42 -24.69 -4.52
N LEU A 164 -12.02 -24.23 -3.33
CA LEU A 164 -10.83 -23.38 -3.21
C LEU A 164 -9.57 -24.10 -3.71
N ASN A 165 -9.43 -25.38 -3.38
CA ASN A 165 -8.29 -26.18 -3.86
C ASN A 165 -8.23 -26.24 -5.41
N GLU A 166 -9.38 -26.39 -6.08
CA GLU A 166 -9.42 -26.33 -7.56
C GLU A 166 -8.92 -24.98 -8.10
N PHE A 167 -9.33 -23.86 -7.49
CA PHE A 167 -8.81 -22.56 -7.88
C PHE A 167 -7.30 -22.40 -7.66
N TYR A 168 -6.74 -23.07 -6.63
CA TYR A 168 -5.32 -22.97 -6.34
C TYR A 168 -4.44 -23.89 -7.20
N THR A 169 -4.97 -25.03 -7.66
CA THR A 169 -4.12 -26.11 -8.18
C THR A 169 -4.47 -26.55 -9.59
N ASN A 170 -5.65 -26.19 -10.12
CA ASN A 170 -6.11 -26.58 -11.43
C ASN A 170 -6.01 -25.39 -12.41
N PRO A 171 -5.03 -25.41 -13.36
CA PRO A 171 -4.85 -24.31 -14.31
C PRO A 171 -6.08 -24.02 -15.14
N ASP A 172 -6.85 -25.03 -15.56
CA ASP A 172 -8.05 -24.83 -16.40
C ASP A 172 -9.14 -24.08 -15.62
N VAL A 173 -9.32 -24.39 -14.32
CA VAL A 173 -10.26 -23.69 -13.44
C VAL A 173 -9.78 -22.28 -13.14
N TYR A 174 -8.47 -22.13 -12.93
CA TYR A 174 -7.84 -20.82 -12.70
C TYR A 174 -8.01 -19.90 -13.92
N ASP A 175 -7.63 -20.38 -15.10
CA ASP A 175 -7.74 -19.63 -16.35
C ASP A 175 -9.21 -19.26 -16.64
N LEU A 176 -10.15 -20.20 -16.46
CA LEU A 176 -11.59 -19.91 -16.63
C LEU A 176 -12.07 -18.80 -15.67
N ALA A 177 -11.62 -18.81 -14.42
CA ALA A 177 -12.04 -17.83 -13.41
C ALA A 177 -11.36 -16.47 -13.63
N MET A 178 -10.11 -16.44 -14.07
CA MET A 178 -9.33 -15.21 -14.26
C MET A 178 -9.52 -14.61 -15.65
N LEU A 179 -9.43 -15.42 -16.68
CA LEU A 179 -9.36 -14.99 -18.07
C LEU A 179 -10.68 -15.21 -18.83
N GLY A 180 -11.58 -16.04 -18.27
CA GLY A 180 -12.82 -16.41 -18.92
C GLY A 180 -12.67 -17.54 -19.93
N ILE A 181 -13.46 -17.52 -20.99
CA ILE A 181 -13.53 -18.60 -21.99
C ILE A 181 -12.47 -18.40 -23.07
N GLU A 182 -11.55 -19.34 -23.19
CA GLU A 182 -10.55 -19.35 -24.27
C GLU A 182 -11.22 -19.37 -25.65
N GLY A 183 -10.64 -18.66 -26.60
CA GLY A 183 -11.19 -18.46 -27.94
C GLY A 183 -12.36 -17.48 -28.01
N LYS A 184 -12.84 -16.97 -26.86
CA LYS A 184 -13.87 -15.94 -26.78
C LYS A 184 -13.36 -14.67 -26.12
N HIS A 185 -12.83 -14.77 -24.92
CA HIS A 185 -12.37 -13.61 -24.16
C HIS A 185 -10.85 -13.45 -24.29
N TRP A 186 -10.14 -14.54 -24.44
CA TRP A 186 -8.69 -14.59 -24.57
C TRP A 186 -8.24 -15.74 -25.47
N GLU A 187 -6.98 -15.70 -25.89
CA GLU A 187 -6.28 -16.78 -26.58
C GLU A 187 -4.92 -17.03 -25.93
N ALA A 188 -4.48 -18.30 -25.92
CA ALA A 188 -3.15 -18.65 -25.40
C ALA A 188 -2.04 -18.17 -26.36
N VAL A 189 -0.96 -17.67 -25.79
CA VAL A 189 0.27 -17.31 -26.49
C VAL A 189 1.42 -18.13 -25.88
N GLY A 190 1.83 -19.20 -26.55
CA GLY A 190 2.74 -20.18 -25.95
C GLY A 190 2.12 -20.90 -24.75
N ASP A 191 2.97 -21.34 -23.82
CA ASP A 191 2.53 -22.16 -22.69
C ASP A 191 2.11 -21.33 -21.46
N ASP A 192 2.60 -20.11 -21.33
CA ASP A 192 2.57 -19.30 -20.11
C ASP A 192 2.02 -17.89 -20.29
N GLN A 193 1.60 -17.51 -21.52
CA GLN A 193 1.05 -16.19 -21.78
C GLN A 193 -0.37 -16.25 -22.36
N TYR A 194 -1.10 -15.15 -22.27
CA TYR A 194 -2.42 -14.96 -22.88
C TYR A 194 -2.49 -13.60 -23.59
N LYS A 195 -3.36 -13.52 -24.60
CA LYS A 195 -3.73 -12.27 -25.27
C LYS A 195 -5.24 -12.08 -25.15
N VAL A 196 -5.66 -10.88 -24.78
CA VAL A 196 -7.08 -10.52 -24.73
C VAL A 196 -7.66 -10.41 -26.13
N ILE A 197 -8.83 -11.01 -26.36
CA ILE A 197 -9.60 -10.95 -27.61
C ILE A 197 -10.77 -9.99 -27.45
N ASP A 198 -11.59 -10.17 -26.40
CA ASP A 198 -12.80 -9.39 -26.17
C ASP A 198 -13.06 -9.29 -24.64
N GLU A 199 -13.09 -8.09 -24.12
CA GLU A 199 -13.40 -7.79 -22.73
C GLU A 199 -14.92 -7.60 -22.50
N SER A 200 -15.73 -7.61 -23.56
CA SER A 200 -17.15 -7.33 -23.44
C SER A 200 -17.87 -8.38 -22.60
N GLY A 201 -18.42 -7.97 -21.48
CA GLY A 201 -19.16 -8.82 -20.56
C GLY A 201 -18.34 -9.70 -19.63
N TYR A 202 -17.00 -9.68 -19.71
CA TYR A 202 -16.08 -10.34 -18.78
C TYR A 202 -14.77 -9.55 -18.69
N GLY A 203 -14.48 -8.99 -17.53
CA GLY A 203 -13.20 -8.29 -17.32
C GLY A 203 -12.07 -9.28 -17.21
N VAL A 204 -11.36 -9.54 -18.31
CA VAL A 204 -10.21 -10.45 -18.34
C VAL A 204 -9.17 -9.98 -17.33
N ALA A 205 -8.69 -10.91 -16.50
CA ALA A 205 -7.76 -10.67 -15.40
C ALA A 205 -8.16 -9.59 -14.37
N SER A 206 -9.40 -9.06 -14.46
CA SER A 206 -9.91 -8.02 -13.54
C SER A 206 -10.57 -8.60 -12.29
N ASN A 207 -10.76 -9.90 -12.21
CA ASN A 207 -11.42 -10.54 -11.08
C ASN A 207 -10.53 -10.50 -9.84
N CYS A 208 -11.14 -10.15 -8.69
CA CYS A 208 -10.44 -10.14 -7.42
C CYS A 208 -10.07 -11.56 -6.99
N ASN A 209 -8.80 -11.89 -7.10
CA ASN A 209 -8.24 -13.20 -6.75
C ASN A 209 -7.32 -13.16 -5.53
N TRP A 210 -7.28 -12.07 -4.80
CA TRP A 210 -6.31 -11.83 -3.73
C TRP A 210 -6.26 -12.93 -2.67
N GLY A 211 -7.35 -13.65 -2.47
CA GLY A 211 -7.42 -14.75 -1.51
C GLY A 211 -7.07 -16.14 -2.07
N TRP A 212 -6.92 -16.30 -3.40
CA TRP A 212 -6.67 -17.58 -4.07
C TRP A 212 -5.72 -17.50 -5.26
N ASN A 213 -4.99 -16.39 -5.39
CA ASN A 213 -3.98 -16.22 -6.44
C ASN A 213 -2.84 -17.23 -6.29
N ASN A 214 -2.42 -17.83 -7.41
CA ASN A 214 -1.27 -18.72 -7.48
C ASN A 214 -0.38 -18.37 -8.68
N CYS A 215 0.72 -17.65 -8.42
CA CYS A 215 1.65 -17.22 -9.46
C CYS A 215 2.36 -18.37 -10.19
N THR A 216 2.30 -19.61 -9.67
CA THR A 216 2.92 -20.77 -10.33
C THR A 216 2.10 -21.33 -11.50
N ILE A 217 0.81 -20.96 -11.60
CA ILE A 217 -0.10 -21.37 -12.68
C ILE A 217 -0.72 -20.17 -13.42
N GLN A 218 -0.45 -18.96 -12.95
CA GLN A 218 -0.95 -17.73 -13.57
C GLN A 218 -0.21 -17.47 -14.88
N ARG A 219 -0.98 -17.22 -15.96
CA ARG A 219 -0.42 -16.74 -17.22
C ARG A 219 -0.11 -15.26 -17.16
N GLU A 220 0.94 -14.84 -17.87
CA GLU A 220 1.27 -13.43 -18.07
C GLU A 220 0.59 -12.86 -19.33
N GLU A 221 0.21 -11.59 -19.29
CA GLU A 221 -0.36 -10.94 -20.47
C GLU A 221 0.72 -10.75 -21.55
N TYR A 222 0.43 -11.20 -22.77
CA TYR A 222 1.25 -10.91 -23.93
C TYR A 222 0.92 -9.52 -24.48
N LEU A 223 1.83 -8.59 -24.31
CA LEU A 223 1.70 -7.23 -24.83
C LEU A 223 2.29 -7.11 -26.22
N GLU A 224 1.43 -7.10 -27.25
CA GLU A 224 1.84 -6.92 -28.65
C GLU A 224 2.51 -5.56 -28.89
N ASN A 225 2.03 -4.53 -28.21
CA ASN A 225 2.52 -3.16 -28.31
C ASN A 225 2.95 -2.66 -26.92
N ARG A 226 4.17 -2.99 -26.52
CA ARG A 226 4.75 -2.49 -25.26
C ARG A 226 4.98 -0.98 -25.36
N THR A 227 4.61 -0.29 -24.30
CA THR A 227 4.85 1.15 -24.14
C THR A 227 6.08 1.41 -23.28
N ALA A 228 6.60 2.64 -23.29
CA ALA A 228 7.66 3.04 -22.36
C ALA A 228 7.27 2.87 -20.87
N LEU A 229 5.97 2.91 -20.57
CA LEU A 229 5.47 2.71 -19.22
C LEU A 229 5.51 1.22 -18.81
N ASP A 230 5.23 0.30 -19.73
CA ASP A 230 5.39 -1.15 -19.51
C ASP A 230 6.86 -1.49 -19.23
N ASP A 231 7.79 -0.93 -20.00
CA ASP A 231 9.22 -1.12 -19.77
C ASP A 231 9.68 -0.53 -18.43
N LYS A 232 9.08 0.60 -18.02
CA LYS A 232 9.35 1.21 -16.73
C LYS A 232 8.81 0.37 -15.58
N TYR A 233 7.62 -0.20 -15.74
CA TYR A 233 7.01 -1.12 -14.77
C TYR A 233 7.91 -2.34 -14.53
N GLU A 234 8.34 -3.03 -15.60
CA GLU A 234 9.23 -4.19 -15.47
C GLU A 234 10.57 -3.82 -14.82
N SER A 235 11.15 -2.67 -15.21
CA SER A 235 12.39 -2.20 -14.57
C SER A 235 12.24 -1.96 -13.06
N ILE A 236 11.09 -1.45 -12.59
CA ILE A 236 10.82 -1.25 -11.16
C ILE A 236 10.57 -2.60 -10.48
N LYS A 237 9.81 -3.51 -11.10
CA LYS A 237 9.54 -4.86 -10.61
C LYS A 237 10.84 -5.65 -10.44
N ASP A 238 11.72 -5.60 -11.43
CA ASP A 238 13.05 -6.23 -11.36
C ASP A 238 13.91 -5.62 -10.24
N ALA A 239 13.88 -4.29 -10.09
CA ALA A 239 14.60 -3.63 -9.01
C ALA A 239 14.04 -4.02 -7.63
N PHE A 240 12.73 -4.19 -7.50
CA PHE A 240 12.11 -4.71 -6.28
C PHE A 240 12.60 -6.12 -5.97
N ASN A 241 12.52 -7.03 -6.94
CA ASN A 241 12.93 -8.41 -6.78
C ASN A 241 14.42 -8.55 -6.44
N ASN A 242 15.28 -7.73 -7.07
CA ASN A 242 16.73 -7.74 -6.83
C ASN A 242 17.11 -7.11 -5.46
N ASN A 243 16.24 -6.33 -4.85
CA ASN A 243 16.46 -5.68 -3.55
C ASN A 243 15.63 -6.31 -2.42
N ILE A 244 14.96 -7.43 -2.65
CA ILE A 244 14.29 -8.18 -1.61
C ILE A 244 15.34 -8.65 -0.60
N LYS A 245 15.14 -8.31 0.65
CA LYS A 245 15.89 -8.86 1.77
C LYS A 245 15.16 -10.13 2.21
N GLU A 246 15.74 -11.27 1.85
CA GLU A 246 15.25 -12.56 2.36
C GLU A 246 15.41 -12.61 3.88
N ASP A 247 14.47 -13.25 4.54
CA ASP A 247 14.46 -13.46 6.00
C ASP A 247 14.46 -12.18 6.86
N HIS A 248 13.67 -11.18 6.45
CA HIS A 248 13.43 -10.07 7.38
C HIS A 248 12.76 -10.62 8.65
N VAL A 249 13.27 -10.19 9.82
CA VAL A 249 12.88 -10.75 11.13
C VAL A 249 11.36 -10.71 11.35
N TYR A 250 10.68 -9.66 10.85
CA TYR A 250 9.22 -9.50 10.97
C TYR A 250 8.42 -9.99 9.75
N ASP A 251 9.02 -10.76 8.84
CA ASP A 251 8.26 -11.37 7.76
C ASP A 251 7.23 -12.36 8.34
N GLY A 252 5.95 -12.11 8.05
CA GLY A 252 4.83 -12.86 8.60
C GLY A 252 4.34 -12.41 9.98
N PHE A 253 5.01 -11.48 10.66
CA PHE A 253 4.50 -10.91 11.90
C PHE A 253 3.24 -10.09 11.65
N ASN A 254 2.22 -10.32 12.49
CA ASN A 254 0.97 -9.56 12.50
C ASN A 254 0.55 -9.33 13.94
N PHE A 255 0.30 -8.08 14.31
CA PHE A 255 -0.09 -7.70 15.65
C PHE A 255 -1.52 -8.17 15.98
N ASP A 256 -1.70 -8.80 17.13
CA ASP A 256 -3.01 -9.14 17.68
C ASP A 256 -3.39 -8.13 18.78
N SER A 257 -4.36 -7.27 18.47
CA SER A 257 -4.83 -6.23 19.37
C SER A 257 -5.78 -6.71 20.47
N SER A 258 -6.05 -8.01 20.58
CA SER A 258 -7.07 -8.56 21.51
C SER A 258 -6.83 -8.17 22.97
N ASN A 259 -5.57 -8.11 23.41
CA ASN A 259 -5.20 -7.75 24.80
C ASN A 259 -5.33 -6.25 25.10
N VAL A 260 -5.35 -5.41 24.08
CA VAL A 260 -5.39 -3.93 24.17
C VAL A 260 -6.54 -3.33 23.35
N SER A 261 -7.61 -4.08 23.16
CA SER A 261 -8.72 -3.72 22.25
C SER A 261 -9.41 -2.40 22.60
N THR A 262 -9.47 -2.06 23.90
CA THR A 262 -10.04 -0.79 24.36
C THR A 262 -9.16 0.40 23.97
N GLN A 263 -7.86 0.31 24.22
CA GLN A 263 -6.88 1.31 23.86
C GLN A 263 -6.78 1.43 22.33
N PHE A 264 -6.81 0.30 21.63
CA PHE A 264 -6.77 0.23 20.17
C PHE A 264 -7.92 1.06 19.55
N ALA A 265 -9.16 0.85 19.99
CA ALA A 265 -10.31 1.60 19.51
C ALA A 265 -10.22 3.11 19.85
N ALA A 266 -9.69 3.45 21.02
CA ALA A 266 -9.49 4.84 21.43
C ALA A 266 -8.40 5.54 20.59
N VAL A 267 -7.30 4.87 20.29
CA VAL A 267 -6.23 5.38 19.42
C VAL A 267 -6.74 5.55 17.99
N GLU A 268 -7.49 4.61 17.44
CA GLU A 268 -8.09 4.75 16.10
C GLU A 268 -9.01 5.96 16.00
N ALA A 269 -9.80 6.26 17.05
CA ALA A 269 -10.62 7.45 17.09
C ALA A 269 -9.79 8.74 17.16
N ALA A 270 -8.65 8.71 17.86
CA ALA A 270 -7.74 9.86 17.95
C ALA A 270 -6.99 10.12 16.62
N ILE A 271 -6.66 9.09 15.86
CA ILE A 271 -6.01 9.22 14.55
C ILE A 271 -6.78 10.15 13.62
N ASP A 272 -8.09 9.98 13.50
CA ASP A 272 -8.91 10.78 12.59
C ASP A 272 -8.91 12.27 12.95
N ASN A 273 -8.87 12.57 14.25
CA ASN A 273 -9.00 13.94 14.75
C ASN A 273 -7.68 14.71 14.83
N TYR A 274 -6.57 14.01 15.06
CA TYR A 274 -5.29 14.64 15.34
C TYR A 274 -4.20 14.31 14.33
N TYR A 275 -4.04 13.03 13.98
CA TYR A 275 -2.97 12.59 13.10
C TYR A 275 -3.25 12.92 11.62
N ASN A 276 -4.43 12.60 11.11
CA ASN A 276 -4.76 12.82 9.70
C ASN A 276 -4.66 14.31 9.28
N PRO A 277 -5.08 15.30 10.08
CA PRO A 277 -4.83 16.71 9.77
C PRO A 277 -3.33 17.05 9.71
N LEU A 278 -2.53 16.53 10.64
CA LEU A 278 -1.09 16.81 10.70
C LEU A 278 -0.35 16.32 9.46
N ILE A 279 -0.53 15.05 9.07
CA ILE A 279 0.18 14.49 7.91
C ILE A 279 -0.25 15.11 6.58
N ASN A 280 -1.33 15.85 6.55
CA ASN A 280 -1.81 16.61 5.39
C ASN A 280 -1.59 18.13 5.53
N GLY A 281 -0.93 18.60 6.57
CA GLY A 281 -0.65 20.02 6.82
C GLY A 281 -1.87 20.88 7.12
N LEU A 282 -3.02 20.27 7.47
CA LEU A 282 -4.31 20.94 7.70
C LEU A 282 -4.45 21.41 9.17
N VAL A 283 -3.41 22.03 9.67
CA VAL A 283 -3.35 22.55 11.05
C VAL A 283 -2.85 24.00 11.03
N ASP A 284 -3.26 24.81 12.00
CA ASP A 284 -2.84 26.20 12.09
C ASP A 284 -1.42 26.31 12.68
N ASP A 285 -1.12 25.52 13.70
CA ASP A 285 0.16 25.49 14.42
C ASP A 285 0.60 24.02 14.56
N VAL A 286 1.72 23.67 13.94
CA VAL A 286 2.23 22.30 13.89
C VAL A 286 2.65 21.82 15.27
N ASP A 287 3.39 22.65 16.02
CA ASP A 287 3.90 22.28 17.33
C ASP A 287 2.77 22.05 18.33
N ALA A 288 1.83 22.99 18.40
CA ALA A 288 0.66 22.85 19.26
C ALA A 288 -0.22 21.64 18.86
N SER A 289 -0.32 21.34 17.56
CA SER A 289 -1.11 20.20 17.07
C SER A 289 -0.44 18.85 17.35
N ILE A 290 0.89 18.77 17.29
CA ILE A 290 1.65 17.56 17.69
C ILE A 290 1.51 17.36 19.21
N ASP A 291 1.63 18.41 20.01
CA ASP A 291 1.45 18.32 21.46
C ASP A 291 0.03 17.84 21.81
N ALA A 292 -1.00 18.35 21.13
CA ALA A 292 -2.38 17.91 21.30
C ALA A 292 -2.57 16.45 20.85
N MET A 293 -1.95 16.03 19.74
CA MET A 293 -1.97 14.65 19.29
C MET A 293 -1.32 13.73 20.32
N ASN A 294 -0.14 14.06 20.81
CA ASN A 294 0.57 13.26 21.81
C ASN A 294 -0.26 13.13 23.10
N ALA A 295 -0.84 14.22 23.60
CA ALA A 295 -1.71 14.18 24.78
C ALA A 295 -2.96 13.30 24.55
N ALA A 296 -3.56 13.33 23.36
CA ALA A 296 -4.69 12.49 23.02
C ALA A 296 -4.30 11.00 22.90
N MET A 297 -3.15 10.70 22.30
CA MET A 297 -2.62 9.34 22.17
C MET A 297 -2.22 8.74 23.52
N ASP A 298 -1.58 9.52 24.39
CA ASP A 298 -1.29 9.11 25.77
C ASP A 298 -2.57 8.79 26.54
N SER A 299 -3.58 9.66 26.45
CA SER A 299 -4.88 9.43 27.08
C SER A 299 -5.63 8.23 26.53
N ALA A 300 -5.42 7.88 25.27
CA ALA A 300 -5.97 6.71 24.60
C ALA A 300 -5.21 5.42 24.92
N GLY A 301 -4.01 5.49 25.51
CA GLY A 301 -3.19 4.36 25.90
C GLY A 301 -2.29 3.84 24.77
N ILE A 302 -1.70 4.74 23.97
CA ILE A 302 -0.76 4.37 22.90
C ILE A 302 0.42 3.55 23.41
N GLN A 303 0.91 3.84 24.63
CA GLN A 303 2.01 3.12 25.25
C GLN A 303 1.65 1.65 25.54
N ASP A 304 0.43 1.38 25.98
CA ASP A 304 -0.02 -0.01 26.22
C ASP A 304 -0.03 -0.81 24.89
N ILE A 305 -0.41 -0.18 23.77
CA ILE A 305 -0.37 -0.81 22.44
C ILE A 305 1.08 -1.05 22.02
N LEU A 306 1.96 -0.08 22.22
CA LEU A 306 3.37 -0.17 21.87
C LEU A 306 4.09 -1.26 22.66
N ASP A 307 3.85 -1.33 23.96
CA ASP A 307 4.42 -2.34 24.84
C ASP A 307 3.96 -3.75 24.45
N GLU A 308 2.65 -3.92 24.15
CA GLU A 308 2.10 -5.20 23.72
C GLU A 308 2.61 -5.59 22.33
N MET A 309 2.75 -4.65 21.40
CA MET A 309 3.30 -4.90 20.08
C MET A 309 4.77 -5.33 20.15
N ASN A 310 5.58 -4.66 20.94
CA ASN A 310 6.98 -5.03 21.16
C ASN A 310 7.12 -6.38 21.87
N ARG A 311 6.25 -6.68 22.83
CA ARG A 311 6.19 -7.99 23.48
C ARG A 311 5.93 -9.12 22.48
N GLN A 312 4.87 -8.98 21.65
CA GLN A 312 4.52 -9.96 20.62
C GLN A 312 5.61 -10.10 19.55
N ALA A 313 6.22 -8.99 19.16
CA ALA A 313 7.33 -8.98 18.22
C ALA A 313 8.55 -9.76 18.76
N ALA A 314 8.89 -9.56 20.02
CA ALA A 314 9.99 -10.29 20.67
C ALA A 314 9.70 -11.80 20.76
N GLU A 315 8.48 -12.19 21.11
CA GLU A 315 8.06 -13.61 21.13
C GLU A 315 8.14 -14.23 19.73
N TYR A 316 7.66 -13.51 18.70
CA TYR A 316 7.71 -13.96 17.31
C TYR A 316 9.15 -14.18 16.82
N VAL A 317 10.09 -13.28 17.17
CA VAL A 317 11.51 -13.43 16.83
C VAL A 317 12.10 -14.66 17.51
N ALA A 318 11.85 -14.83 18.83
CA ALA A 318 12.35 -15.96 19.58
C ALA A 318 11.86 -17.31 19.01
N GLU A 319 10.59 -17.41 18.61
CA GLU A 319 10.05 -18.60 17.96
C GLU A 319 10.68 -18.91 16.58
N LYS A 320 11.13 -17.88 15.85
CA LYS A 320 11.84 -18.06 14.58
C LYS A 320 13.27 -18.58 14.79
N GLU A 321 13.94 -18.17 15.85
CA GLU A 321 15.31 -18.60 16.17
C GLU A 321 15.38 -20.05 16.65
N GLU A 322 14.28 -20.60 17.20
CA GLU A 322 14.18 -21.99 17.66
C GLU A 322 13.90 -22.99 16.52
N LYS A 323 13.56 -22.54 15.34
CA LYS A 323 13.22 -23.39 14.17
C LYS A 323 14.36 -23.49 13.18
#